data_1e207e14f49933ab56499bb3c50e1aa5
#
_entry.id   1e207e14f49933ab56499bb3c50e1aa5
#
_cell.length_a   1.000
_cell.length_b   1.000
_cell.length_c   1.000
_cell.angle_alpha   90.00
_cell.angle_beta   90.00
_cell.angle_gamma   90.00
#
_symmetry.space_group_name_H-M   'P 1'
#
loop_
_entity.id
_entity.type
_entity.pdbx_description
1 polymer ?
#
loop_
_entity_poly.entity_id
_entity_poly.type
_entity_poly.pdbx_seq_one_letter_code
_entity_poly.pdbx_strand_id
1 'polypeptide(L)'
;IQKRLLAITYIQGIFASAVTEDDSEEAIEEISAILRQNHKIATGDEDDFHVRSQEELSSMMSTTTDLMTVLLACIAGISLLVGGIGIMNIMYVSVTERTREIGLRMSIGAKGRHILFQFLIEAVIISVTGGIIGVVLGIGSSLIIKYAIGWPIYIQMYSVVLSFLVCTVTGIFFGWYPAQKASQLNPIDAIRYE
;
A
#
# COMPACT_ATOMS: atom_id res chain seq x y z
N ILE A 1 16.28 -25.02 -38.47
CA ILE A 1 15.92 -23.65 -38.08
C ILE A 1 17.15 -22.92 -37.54
N GLN A 2 17.93 -23.45 -36.58
CA GLN A 2 19.10 -22.78 -35.98
C GLN A 2 20.15 -22.32 -36.98
N LYS A 3 20.64 -23.22 -37.86
CA LYS A 3 21.68 -22.89 -38.85
C LYS A 3 21.22 -22.01 -39.99
N ARG A 4 19.90 -22.03 -40.34
CA ARG A 4 19.38 -21.28 -41.51
C ARG A 4 18.80 -19.92 -41.21
N LEU A 5 18.24 -19.72 -39.98
CA LEU A 5 17.60 -18.48 -39.61
C LEU A 5 18.41 -17.68 -38.59
N LEU A 6 19.04 -18.33 -37.61
CA LEU A 6 19.74 -17.66 -36.53
C LEU A 6 21.27 -17.65 -36.68
N ALA A 7 21.82 -18.45 -37.62
CA ALA A 7 23.26 -18.60 -37.87
C ALA A 7 24.07 -18.98 -36.60
N ILE A 8 23.44 -19.61 -35.61
CA ILE A 8 24.07 -20.06 -34.35
C ILE A 8 24.24 -21.58 -34.35
N THR A 9 25.36 -22.04 -33.79
CA THR A 9 25.71 -23.46 -33.69
C THR A 9 25.52 -24.02 -32.30
N TYR A 10 25.12 -23.18 -31.34
CA TYR A 10 24.91 -23.54 -29.90
C TYR A 10 23.44 -23.45 -29.51
N ILE A 11 23.09 -24.13 -28.44
CA ILE A 11 21.76 -24.11 -27.84
C ILE A 11 21.74 -22.99 -26.79
N GLN A 12 20.76 -22.09 -26.87
CA GLN A 12 20.63 -20.96 -25.96
C GLN A 12 19.97 -21.33 -24.63
N GLY A 13 19.14 -22.38 -24.61
CA GLY A 13 18.47 -22.83 -23.42
C GLY A 13 17.86 -24.21 -23.58
N ILE A 14 17.83 -24.96 -22.50
CA ILE A 14 17.21 -26.28 -22.37
C ILE A 14 16.22 -26.19 -21.23
N PHE A 15 15.00 -26.67 -21.46
CA PHE A 15 14.00 -26.82 -20.42
C PHE A 15 13.94 -28.30 -20.04
N ALA A 16 14.13 -28.59 -18.76
CA ALA A 16 13.98 -29.89 -18.17
C ALA A 16 12.88 -29.87 -17.11
N SER A 17 12.28 -31.02 -16.83
CA SER A 17 11.28 -31.20 -15.80
C SER A 17 11.71 -32.29 -14.85
N ALA A 18 11.76 -32.02 -13.54
CA ALA A 18 11.89 -33.01 -12.51
C ALA A 18 10.59 -33.82 -12.36
N VAL A 19 10.68 -35.02 -11.76
CA VAL A 19 9.52 -35.90 -11.56
C VAL A 19 8.60 -35.35 -10.46
N THR A 20 9.21 -34.83 -9.40
CA THR A 20 8.52 -34.16 -8.29
C THR A 20 9.18 -32.81 -8.01
N GLU A 21 8.48 -31.94 -7.27
CA GLU A 21 8.97 -30.62 -6.88
C GLU A 21 10.16 -30.75 -5.90
N ASP A 22 10.09 -31.75 -5.00
CA ASP A 22 11.13 -32.03 -4.02
C ASP A 22 12.46 -32.51 -4.66
N ASP A 23 12.41 -33.14 -5.84
CA ASP A 23 13.60 -33.61 -6.59
C ASP A 23 14.25 -32.47 -7.40
N SER A 24 13.76 -31.24 -7.34
CA SER A 24 14.23 -30.13 -8.16
C SER A 24 15.68 -29.73 -7.85
N GLU A 25 16.07 -29.73 -6.57
CA GLU A 25 17.45 -29.44 -6.16
C GLU A 25 18.44 -30.50 -6.61
N GLU A 26 18.08 -31.77 -6.43
CA GLU A 26 18.90 -32.93 -6.87
C GLU A 26 19.08 -32.93 -8.40
N ALA A 27 17.99 -32.63 -9.14
CA ALA A 27 18.03 -32.49 -10.59
C ALA A 27 18.95 -31.36 -11.07
N ILE A 28 18.99 -30.23 -10.35
CA ILE A 28 19.89 -29.10 -10.66
C ILE A 28 21.35 -29.52 -10.49
N GLU A 29 21.68 -30.24 -9.40
CA GLU A 29 23.03 -30.75 -9.14
C GLU A 29 23.46 -31.76 -10.22
N GLU A 30 22.61 -32.73 -10.56
CA GLU A 30 22.88 -33.71 -11.61
C GLU A 30 23.07 -33.02 -13.00
N ILE A 31 22.18 -32.13 -13.39
CA ILE A 31 22.29 -31.39 -14.64
C ILE A 31 23.59 -30.59 -14.68
N SER A 32 23.93 -29.92 -13.58
CA SER A 32 25.17 -29.16 -13.49
C SER A 32 26.40 -30.04 -13.62
N ALA A 33 26.41 -31.20 -12.98
CA ALA A 33 27.51 -32.19 -13.09
C ALA A 33 27.66 -32.68 -14.52
N ILE A 34 26.57 -33.02 -15.20
CA ILE A 34 26.58 -33.50 -16.60
C ILE A 34 27.05 -32.39 -17.54
N LEU A 35 26.62 -31.14 -17.35
CA LEU A 35 27.02 -30.00 -18.19
C LEU A 35 28.52 -29.70 -17.99
N ARG A 36 29.02 -29.67 -16.75
CA ARG A 36 30.47 -29.49 -16.47
C ARG A 36 31.31 -30.54 -17.15
N GLN A 37 30.86 -31.81 -17.12
CA GLN A 37 31.55 -32.90 -17.78
C GLN A 37 31.56 -32.74 -19.31
N ASN A 38 30.43 -32.38 -19.91
CA ASN A 38 30.28 -32.20 -21.38
C ASN A 38 31.05 -30.97 -21.88
N HIS A 39 31.08 -29.88 -21.11
CA HIS A 39 31.82 -28.67 -21.45
C HIS A 39 33.33 -28.77 -21.10
N LYS A 40 33.75 -29.85 -20.43
CA LYS A 40 35.13 -30.09 -19.98
C LYS A 40 35.65 -28.97 -19.04
N ILE A 41 34.80 -28.49 -18.17
CA ILE A 41 35.14 -27.46 -17.18
C ILE A 41 35.97 -28.12 -16.08
N ALA A 42 37.16 -27.56 -15.79
CA ALA A 42 38.02 -28.09 -14.77
C ALA A 42 37.45 -27.85 -13.36
N THR A 43 37.89 -28.69 -12.41
CA THR A 43 37.48 -28.50 -11.01
C THR A 43 38.07 -27.20 -10.48
N GLY A 44 37.20 -26.22 -10.14
CA GLY A 44 37.59 -24.92 -9.65
C GLY A 44 37.38 -23.76 -10.65
N ASP A 45 37.09 -24.06 -11.92
CA ASP A 45 36.71 -23.05 -12.91
C ASP A 45 35.23 -22.69 -12.79
N GLU A 46 34.89 -21.44 -13.16
CA GLU A 46 33.52 -20.93 -13.22
C GLU A 46 32.71 -21.61 -14.35
N ASP A 47 31.42 -21.80 -14.10
CA ASP A 47 30.52 -22.40 -15.06
C ASP A 47 30.21 -21.44 -16.22
N ASP A 48 30.20 -21.91 -17.44
CA ASP A 48 29.80 -21.19 -18.65
C ASP A 48 28.30 -21.30 -18.97
N PHE A 49 27.54 -21.85 -18.01
CA PHE A 49 26.09 -22.03 -18.06
C PHE A 49 25.44 -21.66 -16.73
N HIS A 50 24.12 -21.43 -16.75
CA HIS A 50 23.32 -21.21 -15.57
C HIS A 50 22.13 -22.16 -15.54
N VAL A 51 22.02 -22.96 -14.48
CA VAL A 51 20.83 -23.78 -14.20
C VAL A 51 19.98 -23.02 -13.20
N ARG A 52 18.70 -22.80 -13.50
CA ARG A 52 17.76 -22.11 -12.64
C ARG A 52 16.49 -22.92 -12.49
N SER A 53 15.99 -23.05 -11.27
CA SER A 53 14.68 -23.63 -11.04
C SER A 53 13.56 -22.63 -11.30
N GLN A 54 12.36 -23.15 -11.55
CA GLN A 54 11.14 -22.33 -11.64
C GLN A 54 10.86 -21.67 -10.30
N GLU A 55 11.21 -22.32 -9.19
CA GLU A 55 11.05 -21.80 -7.84
C GLU A 55 11.98 -20.61 -7.57
N GLU A 56 13.23 -20.66 -7.99
CA GLU A 56 14.18 -19.54 -7.90
C GLU A 56 13.68 -18.33 -8.69
N LEU A 57 13.17 -18.55 -9.91
CA LEU A 57 12.60 -17.48 -10.71
C LEU A 57 11.34 -16.87 -10.04
N SER A 58 10.48 -17.72 -9.48
CA SER A 58 9.28 -17.30 -8.76
C SER A 58 9.64 -16.50 -7.51
N SER A 59 10.64 -16.93 -6.74
CA SER A 59 11.11 -16.26 -5.53
C SER A 59 11.74 -14.88 -5.84
N MET A 60 12.50 -14.78 -6.91
CA MET A 60 13.04 -13.49 -7.38
C MET A 60 11.93 -12.52 -7.78
N MET A 61 10.89 -13.01 -8.47
CA MET A 61 9.74 -12.21 -8.86
C MET A 61 8.93 -11.76 -7.64
N SER A 62 8.69 -12.66 -6.67
CA SER A 62 7.98 -12.30 -5.44
C SER A 62 8.75 -11.26 -4.63
N THR A 63 10.05 -11.43 -4.45
CA THR A 63 10.91 -10.46 -3.75
C THR A 63 10.84 -9.06 -4.40
N THR A 64 10.90 -9.00 -5.73
CA THR A 64 10.78 -7.72 -6.46
C THR A 64 9.40 -7.10 -6.25
N THR A 65 8.34 -7.91 -6.31
CA THR A 65 6.96 -7.45 -6.08
C THR A 65 6.77 -6.97 -4.65
N ASP A 66 7.34 -7.65 -3.67
CA ASP A 66 7.29 -7.25 -2.27
C ASP A 66 7.99 -5.91 -2.03
N LEU A 67 9.17 -5.70 -2.62
CA LEU A 67 9.88 -4.42 -2.56
C LEU A 67 9.05 -3.29 -3.17
N MET A 68 8.43 -3.50 -4.34
CA MET A 68 7.54 -2.52 -4.97
C MET A 68 6.32 -2.23 -4.09
N THR A 69 5.74 -3.25 -3.48
CA THR A 69 4.60 -3.11 -2.56
C THR A 69 4.97 -2.27 -1.33
N VAL A 70 6.13 -2.53 -0.73
CA VAL A 70 6.63 -1.74 0.41
C VAL A 70 6.87 -0.28 0.01
N LEU A 71 7.49 -0.03 -1.14
CA LEU A 71 7.70 1.34 -1.63
C LEU A 71 6.38 2.08 -1.85
N LEU A 72 5.39 1.42 -2.48
CA LEU A 72 4.06 2.00 -2.69
C LEU A 72 3.35 2.25 -1.35
N ALA A 73 3.47 1.33 -0.39
CA ALA A 73 2.92 1.50 0.95
C ALA A 73 3.56 2.68 1.69
N CYS A 74 4.87 2.90 1.56
CA CYS A 74 5.54 4.07 2.11
C CYS A 74 5.03 5.38 1.49
N ILE A 75 4.89 5.44 0.17
CA ILE A 75 4.36 6.61 -0.53
C ILE A 75 2.91 6.89 -0.10
N ALA A 76 2.08 5.83 -0.03
CA ALA A 76 0.71 5.93 0.46
C ALA A 76 0.65 6.41 1.91
N GLY A 77 1.55 5.90 2.78
CA GLY A 77 1.65 6.33 4.18
C GLY A 77 2.00 7.82 4.31
N ILE A 78 2.98 8.30 3.55
CA ILE A 78 3.33 9.73 3.52
C ILE A 78 2.14 10.57 3.02
N SER A 79 1.47 10.15 1.95
CA SER A 79 0.28 10.83 1.42
C SER A 79 -0.84 10.89 2.46
N LEU A 80 -1.02 9.80 3.22
CA LEU A 80 -2.01 9.73 4.30
C LEU A 80 -1.67 10.69 5.45
N LEU A 81 -0.40 10.82 5.82
CA LEU A 81 0.06 11.77 6.83
C LEU A 81 -0.22 13.22 6.38
N VAL A 82 0.11 13.55 5.14
CA VAL A 82 -0.16 14.90 4.58
C VAL A 82 -1.66 15.18 4.55
N GLY A 83 -2.47 14.22 4.10
CA GLY A 83 -3.93 14.31 4.12
C GLY A 83 -4.50 14.47 5.54
N GLY A 84 -3.96 13.72 6.51
CA GLY A 84 -4.32 13.81 7.92
C GLY A 84 -4.01 15.18 8.52
N ILE A 85 -2.84 15.75 8.21
CA ILE A 85 -2.52 17.14 8.60
C ILE A 85 -3.50 18.13 7.99
N GLY A 86 -3.95 17.88 6.74
CA GLY A 86 -5.02 18.66 6.09
C GLY A 86 -6.32 18.60 6.89
N ILE A 87 -6.76 17.43 7.33
CA ILE A 87 -7.95 17.26 8.19
C ILE A 87 -7.77 18.05 9.49
N MET A 88 -6.61 17.90 10.14
CA MET A 88 -6.30 18.61 11.38
C MET A 88 -6.39 20.13 11.20
N ASN A 89 -5.86 20.67 10.12
CA ASN A 89 -5.89 22.10 9.83
C ASN A 89 -7.32 22.60 9.59
N ILE A 90 -8.12 21.86 8.80
CA ILE A 90 -9.53 22.20 8.55
C ILE A 90 -10.31 22.22 9.87
N MET A 91 -10.11 21.18 10.70
CA MET A 91 -10.77 21.10 12.00
C MET A 91 -10.34 22.20 12.94
N TYR A 92 -9.06 22.60 12.91
CA TYR A 92 -8.56 23.69 13.73
C TYR A 92 -9.22 25.04 13.36
N VAL A 93 -9.33 25.31 12.06
CA VAL A 93 -10.06 26.51 11.56
C VAL A 93 -11.53 26.42 11.96
N SER A 94 -12.19 25.28 11.76
CA SER A 94 -13.60 25.09 12.13
C SER A 94 -13.85 25.34 13.62
N VAL A 95 -12.96 24.88 14.50
CA VAL A 95 -13.05 25.13 15.95
C VAL A 95 -12.88 26.62 16.27
N THR A 96 -11.90 27.28 15.63
CA THR A 96 -11.66 28.72 15.85
C THR A 96 -12.83 29.57 15.39
N GLU A 97 -13.39 29.32 14.22
CA GLU A 97 -14.57 30.05 13.69
C GLU A 97 -15.81 29.83 14.56
N ARG A 98 -15.95 28.64 15.17
CA ARG A 98 -17.12 28.30 16.02
C ARG A 98 -16.84 28.47 17.51
N THR A 99 -15.74 29.13 17.92
CA THR A 99 -15.36 29.29 19.32
C THR A 99 -16.48 29.90 20.15
N ARG A 100 -17.12 30.95 19.69
CA ARG A 100 -18.26 31.64 20.39
C ARG A 100 -19.48 30.72 20.51
N GLU A 101 -19.80 29.95 19.49
CA GLU A 101 -20.89 28.95 19.52
C GLU A 101 -20.64 27.88 20.54
N ILE A 102 -19.38 27.34 20.58
CA ILE A 102 -18.96 26.35 21.58
C ILE A 102 -19.08 26.92 23.00
N GLY A 103 -18.60 28.16 23.21
CA GLY A 103 -18.70 28.83 24.49
C GLY A 103 -20.15 29.01 24.95
N LEU A 104 -21.07 29.39 24.05
CA LEU A 104 -22.49 29.51 24.34
C LEU A 104 -23.10 28.15 24.75
N ARG A 105 -22.81 27.06 24.03
CA ARG A 105 -23.27 25.71 24.38
C ARG A 105 -22.77 25.28 25.76
N MET A 106 -21.50 25.54 26.07
CA MET A 106 -20.92 25.21 27.36
C MET A 106 -21.52 26.04 28.49
N SER A 107 -21.88 27.32 28.24
CA SER A 107 -22.50 28.18 29.23
C SER A 107 -23.92 27.74 29.62
N ILE A 108 -24.66 27.09 28.71
CA ILE A 108 -25.99 26.51 28.98
C ILE A 108 -25.93 25.09 29.48
N GLY A 109 -24.72 24.56 29.80
CA GLY A 109 -24.51 23.28 30.48
C GLY A 109 -24.02 22.12 29.61
N ALA A 110 -23.59 22.36 28.35
CA ALA A 110 -22.95 21.30 27.57
C ALA A 110 -21.62 20.90 28.19
N LYS A 111 -21.42 19.60 28.38
CA LYS A 111 -20.16 19.05 28.90
C LYS A 111 -19.11 19.00 27.78
N GLY A 112 -17.84 19.28 28.11
CA GLY A 112 -16.73 19.24 27.16
C GLY A 112 -16.66 17.94 26.35
N ARG A 113 -16.99 16.79 26.94
CA ARG A 113 -17.07 15.50 26.24
C ARG A 113 -18.06 15.50 25.04
N HIS A 114 -19.17 16.25 25.13
CA HIS A 114 -20.14 16.32 24.04
C HIS A 114 -19.55 17.10 22.87
N ILE A 115 -18.84 18.18 23.18
CA ILE A 115 -18.10 18.98 22.18
C ILE A 115 -16.99 18.12 21.54
N LEU A 116 -16.21 17.38 22.36
CA LEU A 116 -15.18 16.47 21.86
C LEU A 116 -15.75 15.47 20.83
N PHE A 117 -16.81 14.75 21.21
CA PHE A 117 -17.42 13.75 20.33
C PHE A 117 -18.01 14.37 19.06
N GLN A 118 -18.62 15.56 19.15
CA GLN A 118 -19.17 16.27 18.00
C GLN A 118 -18.08 16.53 16.96
N PHE A 119 -16.98 17.16 17.36
CA PHE A 119 -15.88 17.49 16.44
C PHE A 119 -15.13 16.24 15.96
N LEU A 120 -15.02 15.20 16.81
CA LEU A 120 -14.41 13.94 16.40
C LEU A 120 -15.23 13.21 15.34
N ILE A 121 -16.55 13.19 15.47
CA ILE A 121 -17.46 12.64 14.46
C ILE A 121 -17.36 13.44 13.16
N GLU A 122 -17.27 14.77 13.23
CA GLU A 122 -17.09 15.64 12.05
C GLU A 122 -15.78 15.28 11.31
N ALA A 123 -14.68 15.11 12.03
CA ALA A 123 -13.40 14.69 11.45
C ALA A 123 -13.48 13.30 10.79
N VAL A 124 -14.16 12.34 11.44
CA VAL A 124 -14.35 10.99 10.89
C VAL A 124 -15.21 11.04 9.63
N ILE A 125 -16.28 11.83 9.61
CA ILE A 125 -17.14 11.98 8.42
C ILE A 125 -16.33 12.54 7.24
N ILE A 126 -15.52 13.59 7.47
CA ILE A 126 -14.65 14.18 6.44
C ILE A 126 -13.68 13.12 5.90
N SER A 127 -13.04 12.35 6.79
CA SER A 127 -12.08 11.33 6.41
C SER A 127 -12.74 10.17 5.65
N VAL A 128 -13.88 9.69 6.12
CA VAL A 128 -14.61 8.57 5.49
C VAL A 128 -15.20 8.97 4.13
N THR A 129 -15.73 10.19 4.00
CA THR A 129 -16.21 10.68 2.69
C THR A 129 -15.08 10.80 1.68
N GLY A 130 -13.91 11.31 2.11
CA GLY A 130 -12.69 11.29 1.31
C GLY A 130 -12.26 9.87 0.92
N GLY A 131 -12.35 8.93 1.86
CA GLY A 131 -12.07 7.52 1.65
C GLY A 131 -13.00 6.86 0.61
N ILE A 132 -14.31 7.16 0.66
CA ILE A 132 -15.29 6.67 -0.34
C ILE A 132 -14.91 7.17 -1.73
N ILE A 133 -14.64 8.47 -1.86
CA ILE A 133 -14.22 9.07 -3.14
C ILE A 133 -12.93 8.41 -3.63
N GLY A 134 -11.94 8.23 -2.74
CA GLY A 134 -10.68 7.56 -3.07
C GLY A 134 -10.87 6.13 -3.55
N VAL A 135 -11.73 5.34 -2.90
CA VAL A 135 -12.06 3.96 -3.32
C VAL A 135 -12.73 3.95 -4.69
N VAL A 136 -13.71 4.84 -4.92
CA VAL A 136 -14.40 4.95 -6.22
C VAL A 136 -13.41 5.31 -7.33
N LEU A 137 -12.53 6.28 -7.10
CA LEU A 137 -11.49 6.67 -8.07
C LEU A 137 -10.47 5.53 -8.28
N GLY A 138 -10.06 4.84 -7.22
CA GLY A 138 -9.14 3.71 -7.29
C GLY A 138 -9.71 2.53 -8.09
N ILE A 139 -10.95 2.15 -7.82
CA ILE A 139 -11.65 1.10 -8.59
C ILE A 139 -11.84 1.55 -10.04
N GLY A 140 -12.29 2.78 -10.26
CA GLY A 140 -12.54 3.33 -11.59
C GLY A 140 -11.27 3.34 -12.44
N SER A 141 -10.14 3.83 -11.90
CA SER A 141 -8.86 3.82 -12.60
C SER A 141 -8.36 2.40 -12.89
N SER A 142 -8.51 1.48 -11.95
CA SER A 142 -8.16 0.07 -12.15
C SER A 142 -8.96 -0.58 -13.28
N LEU A 143 -10.26 -0.30 -13.35
CA LEU A 143 -11.11 -0.80 -14.44
C LEU A 143 -10.73 -0.19 -15.80
N ILE A 144 -10.42 1.11 -15.85
CA ILE A 144 -9.95 1.77 -17.07
C ILE A 144 -8.67 1.08 -17.58
N ILE A 145 -7.69 0.84 -16.70
CA ILE A 145 -6.44 0.16 -17.08
C ILE A 145 -6.73 -1.26 -17.59
N LYS A 146 -7.61 -2.00 -16.89
CA LYS A 146 -8.00 -3.36 -17.30
C LYS A 146 -8.58 -3.39 -18.71
N TYR A 147 -9.49 -2.47 -19.04
CA TYR A 147 -10.16 -2.48 -20.35
C TYR A 147 -9.34 -1.80 -21.46
N ALA A 148 -8.53 -0.76 -21.14
CA ALA A 148 -7.74 -0.04 -22.15
C ALA A 148 -6.43 -0.76 -22.51
N ILE A 149 -5.77 -1.39 -21.52
CA ILE A 149 -4.45 -2.02 -21.69
C ILE A 149 -4.54 -3.55 -21.70
N GLY A 150 -5.65 -4.12 -21.21
CA GLY A 150 -5.84 -5.57 -21.16
C GLY A 150 -5.10 -6.25 -19.99
N TRP A 151 -4.65 -5.51 -18.98
CA TRP A 151 -3.97 -6.10 -17.83
C TRP A 151 -4.95 -6.86 -16.92
N PRO A 152 -4.59 -8.07 -16.45
CA PRO A 152 -5.41 -8.82 -15.51
C PRO A 152 -5.33 -8.17 -14.13
N ILE A 153 -6.34 -7.34 -13.80
CA ILE A 153 -6.45 -6.69 -12.50
C ILE A 153 -7.56 -7.36 -11.69
N TYR A 154 -7.22 -7.76 -10.46
CA TYR A 154 -8.16 -8.34 -9.49
C TYR A 154 -8.30 -7.38 -8.30
N ILE A 155 -9.53 -6.89 -8.08
CA ILE A 155 -9.84 -6.01 -6.95
C ILE A 155 -10.17 -6.90 -5.76
N GLN A 156 -9.34 -6.85 -4.73
CA GLN A 156 -9.56 -7.61 -3.50
C GLN A 156 -10.46 -6.82 -2.55
N MET A 157 -11.55 -7.44 -2.10
CA MET A 157 -12.48 -6.83 -1.14
C MET A 157 -11.79 -6.47 0.18
N TYR A 158 -10.80 -7.25 0.59
CA TYR A 158 -9.97 -6.95 1.76
C TYR A 158 -9.32 -5.56 1.67
N SER A 159 -8.78 -5.17 0.52
CA SER A 159 -8.15 -3.86 0.32
C SER A 159 -9.15 -2.71 0.47
N VAL A 160 -10.40 -2.90 0.03
CA VAL A 160 -11.46 -1.91 0.20
C VAL A 160 -11.80 -1.73 1.68
N VAL A 161 -12.00 -2.83 2.41
CA VAL A 161 -12.29 -2.78 3.86
C VAL A 161 -11.14 -2.16 4.63
N LEU A 162 -9.90 -2.55 4.30
CA LEU A 162 -8.70 -1.97 4.92
C LEU A 162 -8.62 -0.46 4.69
N SER A 163 -8.95 0.02 3.48
CA SER A 163 -8.96 1.45 3.16
C SER A 163 -9.93 2.23 4.05
N PHE A 164 -11.15 1.73 4.26
CA PHE A 164 -12.12 2.34 5.17
C PHE A 164 -11.62 2.39 6.62
N LEU A 165 -11.02 1.30 7.10
CA LEU A 165 -10.47 1.24 8.44
C LEU A 165 -9.35 2.27 8.62
N VAL A 166 -8.42 2.32 7.68
CA VAL A 166 -7.30 3.28 7.69
C VAL A 166 -7.81 4.71 7.64
N CYS A 167 -8.79 5.05 6.77
CA CYS A 167 -9.40 6.38 6.73
C CYS A 167 -10.05 6.75 8.05
N THR A 168 -10.80 5.83 8.66
CA THR A 168 -11.45 6.07 9.95
C THR A 168 -10.43 6.34 11.06
N VAL A 169 -9.40 5.51 11.15
CA VAL A 169 -8.32 5.69 12.15
C VAL A 169 -7.61 7.04 11.93
N THR A 170 -7.34 7.39 10.68
CA THR A 170 -6.72 8.69 10.33
C THR A 170 -7.60 9.85 10.77
N GLY A 171 -8.90 9.81 10.48
CA GLY A 171 -9.86 10.84 10.92
C GLY A 171 -9.88 11.00 12.44
N ILE A 172 -9.90 9.89 13.19
CA ILE A 172 -9.84 9.91 14.65
C ILE A 172 -8.51 10.51 15.13
N PHE A 173 -7.39 10.03 14.60
CA PHE A 173 -6.06 10.44 15.05
C PHE A 173 -5.80 11.94 14.84
N PHE A 174 -6.03 12.43 13.63
CA PHE A 174 -5.81 13.84 13.30
C PHE A 174 -6.93 14.78 13.76
N GLY A 175 -8.15 14.27 13.96
CA GLY A 175 -9.27 15.02 14.52
C GLY A 175 -9.24 15.15 16.04
N TRP A 176 -8.53 14.25 16.73
CA TRP A 176 -8.50 14.23 18.19
C TRP A 176 -7.97 15.53 18.81
N TYR A 177 -6.82 16.00 18.34
CA TYR A 177 -6.17 17.19 18.91
C TYR A 177 -7.04 18.46 18.82
N PRO A 178 -7.58 18.86 17.65
CA PRO A 178 -8.47 20.02 17.57
C PRO A 178 -9.77 19.83 18.34
N ALA A 179 -10.35 18.62 18.33
CA ALA A 179 -11.55 18.31 19.10
C ALA A 179 -11.32 18.41 20.62
N GLN A 180 -10.19 17.96 21.10
CA GLN A 180 -9.80 18.09 22.52
C GLN A 180 -9.63 19.56 22.88
N LYS A 181 -8.98 20.37 22.04
CA LYS A 181 -8.82 21.81 22.29
C LYS A 181 -10.17 22.51 22.36
N ALA A 182 -11.12 22.18 21.48
CA ALA A 182 -12.48 22.68 21.51
C ALA A 182 -13.20 22.32 22.82
N SER A 183 -13.01 21.10 23.33
CA SER A 183 -13.67 20.61 24.54
C SER A 183 -13.17 21.23 25.84
N GLN A 184 -12.00 21.86 25.80
CA GLN A 184 -11.35 22.49 26.97
C GLN A 184 -11.46 24.03 26.96
N LEU A 185 -12.22 24.61 26.04
CA LEU A 185 -12.44 26.06 25.99
C LEU A 185 -13.12 26.55 27.28
N ASN A 186 -12.64 27.68 27.81
CA ASN A 186 -13.30 28.35 28.91
C ASN A 186 -14.54 29.12 28.33
N PRO A 187 -15.76 28.84 28.78
CA PRO A 187 -16.96 29.49 28.25
C PRO A 187 -16.92 31.03 28.30
N ILE A 188 -16.33 31.58 29.36
CA ILE A 188 -16.26 33.05 29.53
C ILE A 188 -15.38 33.69 28.46
N ASP A 189 -14.19 33.09 28.22
CA ASP A 189 -13.22 33.59 27.25
C ASP A 189 -13.71 33.34 25.81
N ALA A 190 -14.40 32.22 25.58
CA ALA A 190 -14.95 31.85 24.29
C ALA A 190 -16.08 32.79 23.82
N ILE A 191 -16.92 33.32 24.72
CA ILE A 191 -17.98 34.25 24.37
C ILE A 191 -17.42 35.66 24.06
N ARG A 192 -16.29 36.02 24.67
CA ARG A 192 -15.61 37.31 24.47
C ARG A 192 -14.70 37.34 23.25
N TYR A 193 -14.52 36.18 22.60
CA TYR A 193 -13.70 36.08 21.40
C TYR A 193 -14.38 36.78 20.22
N GLU A 194 -13.72 37.83 19.71
CA GLU A 194 -14.09 38.56 18.48
C GLU A 194 -13.35 37.99 17.28
#